data_3dddc0dd3ec32b462ae657f3437c074e
#
_entry.id   3dddc0dd3ec32b462ae657f3437c074e
#
_cell.length_a   1.000
_cell.length_b   1.000
_cell.length_c   1.000
_cell.angle_alpha   90.00
_cell.angle_beta   90.00
_cell.angle_gamma   90.00
#
_symmetry.space_group_name_H-M   'P 1'
#
loop_
_entity.id
_entity.type
_entity.pdbx_description
1 polymer ?
#
loop_
_entity_poly.entity_id
_entity_poly.type
_entity_poly.pdbx_seq_one_letter_code
_entity_poly.pdbx_strand_id
1 'polypeptide(L)'
;MKTVKALGIKAPNASILAENIIKNGADDGLILTLSPGSEKGLEEVAKKYGFAFEVENSDKQVVIRMTRSQAEELDVTGETCPGPIILVGDKLNSMATGDRIKVKSKSSEALEDIAISIPEMSGKVVEKGMDNDKSYIVLEKVENSASTSGTAAVNRNKVLVAQSNGIGNAERAYATFIFSKAALSMGKEVTIFLLMDGVSIVKKGNAEKVKHPAFDRLDKLMTEVIEKGAKVYVCELSAEFRGMKQEDLVNGTSLAGAATYITLLSDPKYAVVNF
;
A
#
# COMPACT_ATOMS: atom_id res chain seq x y z
N MET A 1 -19.66 20.69 6.98
CA MET A 1 -19.33 21.60 5.86
C MET A 1 -19.26 23.05 6.33
N LYS A 2 -18.16 23.74 6.13
CA LYS A 2 -17.99 25.16 6.54
C LYS A 2 -18.35 26.09 5.39
N THR A 3 -19.02 27.21 5.71
CA THR A 3 -19.36 28.25 4.71
C THR A 3 -18.69 29.55 5.09
N VAL A 4 -17.93 30.12 4.16
CA VAL A 4 -17.18 31.36 4.37
C VAL A 4 -17.44 32.34 3.23
N LYS A 5 -17.79 33.55 3.59
CA LYS A 5 -17.95 34.66 2.64
C LYS A 5 -16.70 35.56 2.71
N ALA A 6 -15.94 35.57 1.63
CA ALA A 6 -14.63 36.22 1.55
C ALA A 6 -14.55 37.16 0.33
N LEU A 7 -15.55 38.02 0.20
CA LEU A 7 -15.60 39.04 -0.85
C LEU A 7 -14.41 40.01 -0.69
N GLY A 8 -13.77 40.36 -1.81
CA GLY A 8 -12.61 41.26 -1.81
C GLY A 8 -11.23 40.59 -1.65
N ILE A 9 -11.21 39.32 -1.26
CA ILE A 9 -9.96 38.55 -1.22
C ILE A 9 -9.65 38.04 -2.65
N LYS A 10 -8.46 38.42 -3.15
CA LYS A 10 -7.98 38.03 -4.49
C LYS A 10 -6.99 36.87 -4.39
N ALA A 11 -6.76 36.17 -5.52
CA ALA A 11 -5.69 35.21 -5.64
C ALA A 11 -4.32 35.89 -5.41
N PRO A 12 -3.32 35.25 -4.73
CA PRO A 12 -3.36 33.87 -4.20
C PRO A 12 -3.96 33.74 -2.79
N ASN A 13 -4.37 34.86 -2.16
CA ASN A 13 -4.84 34.85 -0.76
C ASN A 13 -6.12 34.02 -0.57
N ALA A 14 -6.95 33.88 -1.59
CA ALA A 14 -8.12 33.03 -1.54
C ALA A 14 -7.74 31.55 -1.39
N SER A 15 -6.72 31.09 -2.09
CA SER A 15 -6.20 29.71 -1.98
C SER A 15 -5.57 29.44 -0.61
N ILE A 16 -4.81 30.41 -0.08
CA ILE A 16 -4.21 30.34 1.27
C ILE A 16 -5.31 30.27 2.33
N LEU A 17 -6.36 31.08 2.18
CA LEU A 17 -7.50 31.06 3.08
C LEU A 17 -8.21 29.69 3.06
N ALA A 18 -8.49 29.15 1.88
CA ALA A 18 -9.10 27.84 1.72
C ALA A 18 -8.25 26.75 2.40
N GLU A 19 -6.96 26.74 2.12
CA GLU A 19 -6.01 25.78 2.71
C GLU A 19 -6.01 25.85 4.25
N ASN A 20 -5.98 27.05 4.82
CA ASN A 20 -6.02 27.25 6.27
C ASN A 20 -7.34 26.75 6.88
N ILE A 21 -8.47 27.00 6.21
CA ILE A 21 -9.78 26.56 6.70
C ILE A 21 -9.88 25.03 6.66
N ILE A 22 -9.37 24.39 5.60
CA ILE A 22 -9.33 22.94 5.47
C ILE A 22 -8.46 22.34 6.57
N LYS A 23 -7.25 22.86 6.79
CA LYS A 23 -6.34 22.43 7.87
C LYS A 23 -6.92 22.57 9.27
N ASN A 24 -7.81 23.55 9.47
CA ASN A 24 -8.43 23.85 10.77
C ASN A 24 -9.84 23.23 10.91
N GLY A 25 -10.10 22.08 10.25
CA GLY A 25 -11.27 21.25 10.50
C GLY A 25 -12.49 21.55 9.59
N ALA A 26 -12.27 21.69 8.29
CA ALA A 26 -13.34 21.63 7.29
C ALA A 26 -13.41 20.22 6.66
N ASP A 27 -13.42 19.18 7.51
CA ASP A 27 -13.28 17.78 7.09
C ASP A 27 -14.38 17.31 6.11
N ASP A 28 -15.59 17.84 6.21
CA ASP A 28 -16.73 17.47 5.35
C ASP A 28 -16.88 18.34 4.10
N GLY A 29 -16.15 19.45 4.05
CA GLY A 29 -16.20 20.37 2.91
C GLY A 29 -16.23 21.84 3.26
N LEU A 30 -16.06 22.66 2.23
CA LEU A 30 -15.95 24.12 2.31
C LEU A 30 -16.77 24.76 1.19
N ILE A 31 -17.59 25.75 1.54
CA ILE A 31 -18.20 26.67 0.58
C ILE A 31 -17.57 28.02 0.73
N LEU A 32 -16.97 28.55 -0.33
CA LEU A 32 -16.40 29.88 -0.40
C LEU A 32 -17.23 30.76 -1.33
N THR A 33 -17.61 31.95 -0.86
CA THR A 33 -18.17 32.99 -1.73
C THR A 33 -17.13 34.07 -1.91
N LEU A 34 -16.69 34.29 -3.14
CA LEU A 34 -15.59 35.18 -3.53
C LEU A 34 -16.05 36.22 -4.55
N SER A 35 -15.23 37.25 -4.77
CA SER A 35 -15.38 38.14 -5.90
C SER A 35 -14.96 37.46 -7.20
N PRO A 36 -15.56 37.79 -8.38
CA PRO A 36 -15.14 37.22 -9.64
C PRO A 36 -13.63 37.39 -9.92
N GLY A 37 -12.98 36.35 -10.47
CA GLY A 37 -11.53 36.31 -10.75
C GLY A 37 -10.65 35.95 -9.56
N SER A 38 -11.22 35.59 -8.42
CA SER A 38 -10.49 35.19 -7.21
C SER A 38 -10.35 33.67 -7.05
N GLU A 39 -10.91 32.89 -7.96
CA GLU A 39 -10.99 31.42 -7.95
C GLU A 39 -9.67 30.73 -8.32
N LYS A 40 -8.71 31.47 -8.89
CA LYS A 40 -7.44 30.91 -9.39
C LYS A 40 -6.66 30.21 -8.26
N GLY A 41 -6.25 28.97 -8.51
CA GLY A 41 -5.47 28.13 -7.58
C GLY A 41 -6.32 27.36 -6.53
N LEU A 42 -7.63 27.58 -6.47
CA LEU A 42 -8.52 26.87 -5.54
C LEU A 42 -8.79 25.43 -5.97
N GLU A 43 -8.82 25.16 -7.27
CA GLU A 43 -8.92 23.80 -7.79
C GLU A 43 -7.70 22.94 -7.39
N GLU A 44 -6.50 23.52 -7.44
CA GLU A 44 -5.27 22.84 -6.99
C GLU A 44 -5.32 22.54 -5.49
N VAL A 45 -5.86 23.49 -4.69
CA VAL A 45 -6.08 23.25 -3.26
C VAL A 45 -7.10 22.14 -3.03
N ALA A 46 -8.23 22.16 -3.74
CA ALA A 46 -9.23 21.10 -3.64
C ALA A 46 -8.63 19.74 -3.96
N LYS A 47 -7.92 19.63 -5.07
CA LYS A 47 -7.23 18.40 -5.51
C LYS A 47 -6.18 17.93 -4.49
N LYS A 48 -5.38 18.85 -3.94
CA LYS A 48 -4.36 18.55 -2.92
C LYS A 48 -4.96 17.93 -1.66
N TYR A 49 -6.18 18.30 -1.29
CA TYR A 49 -6.85 17.85 -0.07
C TYR A 49 -7.98 16.84 -0.31
N GLY A 50 -8.09 16.29 -1.54
CA GLY A 50 -9.08 15.26 -1.89
C GLY A 50 -10.53 15.74 -1.86
N PHE A 51 -10.76 16.99 -2.30
CA PHE A 51 -12.10 17.55 -2.45
C PHE A 51 -12.49 17.59 -3.93
N ALA A 52 -13.73 17.20 -4.22
CA ALA A 52 -14.39 17.56 -5.48
C ALA A 52 -14.56 19.08 -5.53
N PHE A 53 -14.42 19.67 -6.71
CA PHE A 53 -14.40 21.11 -6.90
C PHE A 53 -15.49 21.53 -7.88
N GLU A 54 -16.42 22.35 -7.43
CA GLU A 54 -17.49 22.91 -8.24
C GLU A 54 -17.47 24.43 -8.16
N VAL A 55 -17.69 25.09 -9.29
CA VAL A 55 -17.70 26.56 -9.40
C VAL A 55 -19.04 27.01 -9.96
N GLU A 56 -19.72 27.86 -9.23
CA GLU A 56 -20.94 28.54 -9.67
C GLU A 56 -20.65 30.04 -9.81
N ASN A 57 -20.67 30.51 -11.05
CA ASN A 57 -20.37 31.90 -11.38
C ASN A 57 -21.68 32.74 -11.51
N SER A 58 -21.66 33.92 -10.91
CA SER A 58 -22.65 34.96 -11.17
C SER A 58 -21.97 36.30 -11.40
N ASP A 59 -22.69 37.29 -11.93
CA ASP A 59 -22.13 38.62 -12.27
C ASP A 59 -21.49 39.36 -11.08
N LYS A 60 -21.87 39.01 -9.86
CA LYS A 60 -21.42 39.68 -8.63
C LYS A 60 -20.55 38.84 -7.73
N GLN A 61 -20.58 37.55 -7.89
CA GLN A 61 -19.84 36.63 -6.98
C GLN A 61 -19.59 35.28 -7.65
N VAL A 62 -18.56 34.60 -7.14
CA VAL A 62 -18.24 33.21 -7.46
C VAL A 62 -18.43 32.39 -6.21
N VAL A 63 -19.22 31.33 -6.30
CA VAL A 63 -19.39 30.35 -5.22
C VAL A 63 -18.62 29.11 -5.57
N ILE A 64 -17.68 28.75 -4.72
CA ILE A 64 -16.86 27.55 -4.83
C ILE A 64 -17.33 26.55 -3.80
N ARG A 65 -17.65 25.35 -4.25
CA ARG A 65 -17.99 24.21 -3.40
C ARG A 65 -16.85 23.20 -3.47
N MET A 66 -16.23 22.95 -2.34
CA MET A 66 -15.27 21.87 -2.16
C MET A 66 -15.93 20.83 -1.27
N THR A 67 -16.33 19.69 -1.84
CA THR A 67 -17.01 18.61 -1.11
C THR A 67 -16.13 17.37 -1.14
N ARG A 68 -16.01 16.66 -0.02
CA ARG A 68 -15.36 15.36 -0.07
C ARG A 68 -16.24 14.37 -0.83
N SER A 69 -15.63 13.60 -1.72
CA SER A 69 -16.27 12.42 -2.28
C SER A 69 -16.63 11.47 -1.14
N GLN A 70 -17.76 10.79 -1.25
CA GLN A 70 -18.10 9.72 -0.31
C GLN A 70 -16.95 8.70 -0.35
N ALA A 71 -16.55 8.23 0.84
CA ALA A 71 -15.54 7.18 0.95
C ALA A 71 -16.03 5.94 0.19
N GLU A 72 -15.23 5.45 -0.75
CA GLU A 72 -15.53 4.18 -1.41
C GLU A 72 -15.53 3.04 -0.38
N GLU A 73 -16.45 2.10 -0.47
CA GLU A 73 -16.54 1.00 0.49
C GLU A 73 -15.73 -0.22 0.02
N LEU A 74 -14.95 -0.79 0.94
CA LEU A 74 -14.21 -2.03 0.76
C LEU A 74 -14.59 -3.00 1.87
N ASP A 75 -15.27 -4.07 1.52
CA ASP A 75 -15.65 -5.13 2.46
C ASP A 75 -14.61 -6.25 2.43
N VAL A 76 -13.90 -6.41 3.54
CA VAL A 76 -12.89 -7.47 3.71
C VAL A 76 -13.39 -8.61 4.61
N THR A 77 -14.72 -8.71 4.79
CA THR A 77 -15.33 -9.79 5.58
C THR A 77 -15.07 -11.14 4.91
N GLY A 78 -14.55 -12.09 5.68
CA GLY A 78 -14.26 -13.44 5.20
C GLY A 78 -12.89 -13.63 4.58
N GLU A 79 -12.13 -12.54 4.40
CA GLU A 79 -10.74 -12.65 4.01
C GLU A 79 -9.88 -13.22 5.15
N THR A 80 -8.99 -14.13 4.79
CA THR A 80 -8.02 -14.69 5.74
C THR A 80 -6.74 -13.86 5.75
N CYS A 81 -6.08 -13.74 6.93
CA CYS A 81 -4.80 -13.05 7.04
C CYS A 81 -3.76 -13.64 6.05
N PRO A 82 -3.04 -12.80 5.27
CA PRO A 82 -3.01 -11.34 5.28
C PRO A 82 -3.92 -10.67 4.22
N GLY A 83 -4.95 -11.35 3.74
CA GLY A 83 -5.87 -10.88 2.70
C GLY A 83 -6.36 -9.44 2.90
N PRO A 84 -6.91 -9.09 4.09
CA PRO A 84 -7.38 -7.74 4.38
C PRO A 84 -6.32 -6.66 4.16
N ILE A 85 -5.09 -6.89 4.62
CA ILE A 85 -3.96 -5.95 4.48
C ILE A 85 -3.57 -5.77 3.00
N ILE A 86 -3.56 -6.87 2.23
CA ILE A 86 -3.24 -6.85 0.80
C ILE A 86 -4.28 -6.02 0.03
N LEU A 87 -5.56 -6.28 0.25
CA LEU A 87 -6.65 -5.56 -0.43
C LEU A 87 -6.63 -4.06 -0.13
N VAL A 88 -6.44 -3.70 1.14
CA VAL A 88 -6.34 -2.29 1.56
C VAL A 88 -5.09 -1.63 0.99
N GLY A 89 -3.94 -2.31 1.00
CA GLY A 89 -2.69 -1.80 0.45
C GLY A 89 -2.79 -1.56 -1.06
N ASP A 90 -3.31 -2.52 -1.82
CA ASP A 90 -3.51 -2.39 -3.27
C ASP A 90 -4.48 -1.24 -3.59
N LYS A 91 -5.56 -1.10 -2.79
CA LYS A 91 -6.51 -0.01 -2.95
C LYS A 91 -5.88 1.35 -2.66
N LEU A 92 -5.21 1.52 -1.53
CA LEU A 92 -4.51 2.76 -1.18
C LEU A 92 -3.48 3.15 -2.24
N ASN A 93 -2.75 2.18 -2.81
CA ASN A 93 -1.76 2.44 -3.85
C ASN A 93 -2.38 3.00 -5.14
N SER A 94 -3.64 2.68 -5.43
CA SER A 94 -4.39 3.18 -6.58
C SER A 94 -5.08 4.53 -6.36
N MET A 95 -5.16 5.01 -5.10
CA MET A 95 -5.88 6.23 -4.71
C MET A 95 -4.99 7.48 -4.82
N ALA A 96 -5.61 8.62 -5.09
CA ALA A 96 -4.95 9.91 -4.98
C ALA A 96 -4.86 10.37 -3.52
N THR A 97 -3.87 11.23 -3.23
CA THR A 97 -3.74 11.86 -1.89
C THR A 97 -5.01 12.62 -1.52
N GLY A 98 -5.51 12.36 -0.32
CA GLY A 98 -6.75 12.95 0.22
C GLY A 98 -8.01 12.10 -0.05
N ASP A 99 -7.96 11.11 -0.92
CA ASP A 99 -9.05 10.16 -1.11
C ASP A 99 -9.28 9.32 0.13
N ARG A 100 -10.53 8.89 0.32
CA ARG A 100 -10.96 8.10 1.47
C ARG A 100 -11.58 6.77 1.06
N ILE A 101 -11.31 5.73 1.86
CA ILE A 101 -11.95 4.42 1.74
C ILE A 101 -12.51 4.00 3.10
N LYS A 102 -13.70 3.43 3.11
CA LYS A 102 -14.35 2.84 4.29
C LYS A 102 -14.18 1.33 4.22
N VAL A 103 -13.32 0.80 5.08
CA VAL A 103 -13.04 -0.64 5.17
C VAL A 103 -13.95 -1.26 6.21
N LYS A 104 -14.71 -2.30 5.84
CA LYS A 104 -15.65 -3.02 6.70
C LYS A 104 -15.19 -4.45 6.94
N SER A 105 -15.35 -4.94 8.17
CA SER A 105 -15.10 -6.35 8.54
C SER A 105 -15.98 -6.78 9.69
N LYS A 106 -16.26 -8.10 9.78
CA LYS A 106 -16.81 -8.71 10.99
C LYS A 106 -15.74 -9.00 12.05
N SER A 107 -14.46 -9.06 11.65
CA SER A 107 -13.33 -9.23 12.56
C SER A 107 -12.78 -7.85 12.94
N SER A 108 -12.85 -7.51 14.23
CA SER A 108 -12.22 -6.31 14.79
C SER A 108 -10.69 -6.42 14.75
N GLU A 109 -10.15 -7.63 14.92
CA GLU A 109 -8.72 -7.91 14.88
C GLU A 109 -8.14 -7.58 13.50
N ALA A 110 -8.85 -7.96 12.42
CA ALA A 110 -8.43 -7.63 11.06
C ALA A 110 -8.36 -6.11 10.82
N LEU A 111 -9.30 -5.34 11.37
CA LEU A 111 -9.28 -3.88 11.28
C LEU A 111 -8.18 -3.26 12.15
N GLU A 112 -7.85 -3.85 13.29
CA GLU A 112 -6.73 -3.42 14.12
C GLU A 112 -5.38 -3.66 13.42
N ASP A 113 -5.19 -4.84 12.82
CA ASP A 113 -3.99 -5.15 12.02
C ASP A 113 -3.81 -4.16 10.86
N ILE A 114 -4.91 -3.85 10.16
CA ILE A 114 -4.89 -2.82 9.12
C ILE A 114 -4.48 -1.48 9.72
N ALA A 115 -5.11 -1.05 10.83
CA ALA A 115 -4.85 0.25 11.45
C ALA A 115 -3.37 0.41 11.89
N ILE A 116 -2.75 -0.67 12.38
CA ILE A 116 -1.32 -0.70 12.75
C ILE A 116 -0.43 -0.55 11.50
N SER A 117 -0.83 -1.15 10.38
CA SER A 117 -0.04 -1.17 9.15
C SER A 117 -0.20 0.10 8.29
N ILE A 118 -1.27 0.87 8.50
CA ILE A 118 -1.63 2.04 7.68
C ILE A 118 -0.53 3.10 7.54
N PRO A 119 0.23 3.47 8.59
CA PRO A 119 1.31 4.44 8.46
C PRO A 119 2.37 4.03 7.43
N GLU A 120 2.63 2.73 7.28
CA GLU A 120 3.58 2.18 6.32
C GLU A 120 3.04 2.19 4.87
N MET A 121 1.70 2.27 4.72
CA MET A 121 1.00 2.29 3.42
C MET A 121 0.67 3.70 2.94
N SER A 122 1.30 4.75 3.51
CA SER A 122 0.97 6.15 3.22
C SER A 122 -0.52 6.46 3.43
N GLY A 123 -1.06 5.96 4.54
CA GLY A 123 -2.44 6.17 4.94
C GLY A 123 -2.56 6.75 6.35
N LYS A 124 -3.76 7.20 6.69
CA LYS A 124 -4.13 7.68 8.02
C LYS A 124 -5.52 7.16 8.35
N VAL A 125 -5.69 6.65 9.56
CA VAL A 125 -7.04 6.34 10.09
C VAL A 125 -7.70 7.65 10.50
N VAL A 126 -8.87 7.95 9.94
CA VAL A 126 -9.63 9.19 10.22
C VAL A 126 -10.90 8.96 11.01
N GLU A 127 -11.46 7.74 10.95
CA GLU A 127 -12.67 7.39 11.68
C GLU A 127 -12.69 5.89 11.99
N LYS A 128 -13.34 5.50 13.08
CA LYS A 128 -13.66 4.11 13.43
C LYS A 128 -15.10 4.05 13.94
N GLY A 129 -15.82 2.99 13.61
CA GLY A 129 -17.19 2.84 14.07
C GLY A 129 -17.77 1.46 13.78
N MET A 130 -19.08 1.36 13.97
CA MET A 130 -19.86 0.17 13.63
C MET A 130 -20.98 0.57 12.65
N ASP A 131 -21.25 -0.30 11.69
CA ASP A 131 -22.31 -0.17 10.71
C ASP A 131 -23.05 -1.52 10.65
N ASN A 132 -24.24 -1.56 11.27
CA ASN A 132 -24.99 -2.78 11.53
C ASN A 132 -24.16 -3.80 12.37
N ASP A 133 -23.85 -4.97 11.78
CA ASP A 133 -23.10 -6.07 12.41
C ASP A 133 -21.61 -6.08 12.06
N LYS A 134 -21.12 -5.04 11.39
CA LYS A 134 -19.71 -4.92 10.97
C LYS A 134 -19.05 -3.71 11.60
N SER A 135 -17.85 -3.91 12.09
CA SER A 135 -16.95 -2.80 12.42
C SER A 135 -16.41 -2.18 11.13
N TYR A 136 -16.06 -0.91 11.18
CA TYR A 136 -15.39 -0.24 10.06
C TYR A 136 -14.30 0.73 10.53
N ILE A 137 -13.37 0.99 9.62
CA ILE A 137 -12.42 2.09 9.71
C ILE A 137 -12.48 2.90 8.41
N VAL A 138 -12.36 4.22 8.52
CA VAL A 138 -12.18 5.10 7.37
C VAL A 138 -10.72 5.49 7.29
N LEU A 139 -10.13 5.24 6.14
CA LEU A 139 -8.74 5.51 5.83
C LEU A 139 -8.66 6.65 4.82
N GLU A 140 -7.70 7.54 5.02
CA GLU A 140 -7.38 8.62 4.08
C GLU A 140 -5.98 8.40 3.53
N LYS A 141 -5.83 8.48 2.21
CA LYS A 141 -4.52 8.46 1.56
C LYS A 141 -3.78 9.76 1.87
N VAL A 142 -2.57 9.66 2.39
CA VAL A 142 -1.69 10.79 2.66
C VAL A 142 -0.45 10.76 1.76
N GLU A 143 0.16 11.91 1.54
CA GLU A 143 1.48 11.94 0.92
C GLU A 143 2.49 11.19 1.80
N ASN A 144 3.42 10.51 1.16
CA ASN A 144 4.49 9.77 1.84
C ASN A 144 5.44 10.78 2.52
N SER A 145 5.00 11.37 3.63
CA SER A 145 5.91 12.09 4.52
C SER A 145 6.70 11.03 5.28
N ALA A 146 7.94 10.78 4.84
CA ALA A 146 8.90 10.01 5.63
C ALA A 146 8.78 10.46 7.09
N SER A 147 8.36 9.55 7.97
CA SER A 147 8.08 9.80 9.37
C SER A 147 9.27 10.47 10.05
N THR A 148 9.17 11.77 10.25
CA THR A 148 10.03 12.55 11.15
C THR A 148 9.51 12.37 12.57
N SER A 149 9.87 11.27 13.21
CA SER A 149 9.86 11.18 14.67
C SER A 149 11.24 10.72 15.13
N GLY A 150 11.84 11.59 15.93
CA GLY A 150 13.23 11.60 16.31
C GLY A 150 13.74 10.34 17.00
N THR A 151 14.92 10.06 16.66
CA THR A 151 16.02 9.11 16.82
C THR A 151 16.29 8.47 15.47
N ALA A 152 17.53 8.40 15.03
CA ALA A 152 17.92 7.85 13.72
C ALA A 152 17.54 6.36 13.59
N ALA A 153 16.25 6.09 13.50
CA ALA A 153 15.71 4.78 13.15
C ALA A 153 16.04 4.57 11.67
N VAL A 154 16.88 3.59 11.39
CA VAL A 154 17.13 3.13 10.03
C VAL A 154 15.77 2.82 9.40
N ASN A 155 15.38 3.58 8.39
CA ASN A 155 14.13 3.34 7.67
C ASN A 155 14.24 2.01 6.92
N ARG A 156 13.71 0.94 7.51
CA ARG A 156 13.68 -0.41 6.93
C ARG A 156 12.54 -0.52 5.93
N ASN A 157 12.72 0.06 4.77
CA ASN A 157 11.73 0.02 3.68
C ASN A 157 11.88 -1.21 2.77
N LYS A 158 12.83 -2.11 3.06
CA LYS A 158 13.10 -3.32 2.29
C LYS A 158 12.88 -4.57 3.12
N VAL A 159 12.39 -5.64 2.48
CA VAL A 159 12.20 -6.95 3.10
C VAL A 159 13.01 -7.98 2.33
N LEU A 160 13.89 -8.69 3.04
CA LEU A 160 14.58 -9.86 2.53
C LEU A 160 13.91 -11.11 3.07
N VAL A 161 13.31 -11.89 2.19
CA VAL A 161 12.75 -13.19 2.52
C VAL A 161 13.77 -14.27 2.15
N ALA A 162 14.39 -14.86 3.17
CA ALA A 162 15.30 -15.98 2.98
C ALA A 162 14.51 -17.30 3.11
N GLN A 163 14.50 -18.11 2.06
CA GLN A 163 13.76 -19.38 2.03
C GLN A 163 14.69 -20.55 1.80
N SER A 164 14.76 -21.46 2.78
CA SER A 164 15.58 -22.65 2.72
C SER A 164 14.81 -23.96 2.48
N ASN A 165 13.48 -23.93 2.62
CA ASN A 165 12.62 -25.09 2.42
C ASN A 165 12.05 -25.10 1.01
N GLY A 166 12.04 -26.26 0.36
CA GLY A 166 11.56 -26.43 -0.98
C GLY A 166 10.08 -26.80 -1.07
N ILE A 167 9.70 -27.32 -2.24
CA ILE A 167 8.30 -27.72 -2.54
C ILE A 167 7.79 -28.86 -1.62
N GLY A 168 8.67 -29.57 -0.95
CA GLY A 168 8.31 -30.60 0.03
C GLY A 168 7.66 -30.04 1.31
N ASN A 169 7.83 -28.75 1.59
CA ASN A 169 7.15 -28.04 2.66
C ASN A 169 6.23 -26.96 2.06
N ALA A 170 5.02 -27.35 1.73
CA ALA A 170 4.05 -26.47 1.06
C ALA A 170 3.75 -25.23 1.88
N GLU A 171 3.59 -25.33 3.21
CA GLU A 171 3.28 -24.21 4.08
C GLU A 171 4.35 -23.12 4.00
N ARG A 172 5.63 -23.48 4.14
CA ARG A 172 6.74 -22.52 4.05
C ARG A 172 6.93 -21.96 2.64
N ALA A 173 6.68 -22.77 1.61
CA ALA A 173 6.72 -22.30 0.23
C ALA A 173 5.62 -21.26 -0.01
N TYR A 174 4.39 -21.49 0.47
CA TYR A 174 3.31 -20.49 0.43
C TYR A 174 3.63 -19.25 1.27
N ALA A 175 4.13 -19.43 2.50
CA ALA A 175 4.48 -18.31 3.38
C ALA A 175 5.43 -17.34 2.69
N THR A 176 6.45 -17.82 1.98
CA THR A 176 7.38 -16.98 1.23
C THR A 176 6.67 -15.97 0.32
N PHE A 177 5.73 -16.43 -0.48
CA PHE A 177 5.07 -15.55 -1.47
C PHE A 177 3.89 -14.78 -0.87
N ILE A 178 3.17 -15.34 0.11
CA ILE A 178 2.10 -14.63 0.84
C ILE A 178 2.67 -13.42 1.58
N PHE A 179 3.75 -13.61 2.38
CA PHE A 179 4.39 -12.51 3.09
C PHE A 179 5.05 -11.51 2.13
N SER A 180 5.64 -11.98 1.03
CA SER A 180 6.17 -11.09 -0.01
C SER A 180 5.08 -10.24 -0.64
N LYS A 181 3.92 -10.82 -0.96
CA LYS A 181 2.76 -10.11 -1.52
C LYS A 181 2.25 -9.04 -0.53
N ALA A 182 2.11 -9.39 0.75
CA ALA A 182 1.72 -8.44 1.79
C ALA A 182 2.72 -7.28 1.91
N ALA A 183 4.03 -7.57 1.94
CA ALA A 183 5.06 -6.54 2.02
C ALA A 183 5.04 -5.59 0.80
N LEU A 184 4.86 -6.12 -0.41
CA LEU A 184 4.70 -5.31 -1.63
C LEU A 184 3.46 -4.41 -1.55
N SER A 185 2.33 -4.93 -1.08
CA SER A 185 1.09 -4.14 -0.90
C SER A 185 1.26 -3.05 0.16
N MET A 186 2.15 -3.23 1.13
CA MET A 186 2.56 -2.21 2.10
C MET A 186 3.60 -1.21 1.55
N GLY A 187 3.91 -1.26 0.26
CA GLY A 187 4.88 -0.37 -0.38
C GLY A 187 6.34 -0.68 -0.07
N LYS A 188 6.65 -1.89 0.42
CA LYS A 188 8.03 -2.31 0.66
C LYS A 188 8.68 -2.84 -0.61
N GLU A 189 9.99 -2.62 -0.75
CA GLU A 189 10.80 -3.35 -1.73
C GLU A 189 11.06 -4.77 -1.20
N VAL A 190 10.76 -5.79 -2.01
CA VAL A 190 10.92 -7.19 -1.61
C VAL A 190 12.00 -7.87 -2.42
N THR A 191 12.91 -8.53 -1.71
CA THR A 191 13.89 -9.45 -2.28
C THR A 191 13.71 -10.82 -1.65
N ILE A 192 13.51 -11.83 -2.47
CA ILE A 192 13.46 -13.24 -2.06
C ILE A 192 14.80 -13.87 -2.39
N PHE A 193 15.44 -14.56 -1.45
CA PHE A 193 16.65 -15.31 -1.67
C PHE A 193 16.42 -16.80 -1.34
N LEU A 194 16.44 -17.64 -2.35
CA LEU A 194 16.19 -19.07 -2.23
C LEU A 194 17.51 -19.81 -2.00
N LEU A 195 17.58 -20.53 -0.88
CA LEU A 195 18.76 -21.25 -0.42
C LEU A 195 18.45 -22.74 -0.29
N MET A 196 19.48 -23.58 -0.29
CA MET A 196 19.33 -25.02 -0.02
C MET A 196 18.21 -25.63 -0.86
N ASP A 197 17.21 -26.27 -0.21
CA ASP A 197 16.10 -26.90 -0.91
C ASP A 197 15.09 -25.89 -1.47
N GLY A 198 15.08 -24.65 -0.94
CA GLY A 198 14.24 -23.55 -1.42
C GLY A 198 14.40 -23.26 -2.90
N VAL A 199 15.59 -23.54 -3.49
CA VAL A 199 15.81 -23.36 -4.94
C VAL A 199 14.89 -24.26 -5.79
N SER A 200 14.38 -25.36 -5.23
CA SER A 200 13.46 -26.27 -5.91
C SER A 200 12.12 -25.64 -6.23
N ILE A 201 11.72 -24.58 -5.51
CA ILE A 201 10.43 -23.89 -5.71
C ILE A 201 10.38 -23.30 -7.13
N VAL A 202 11.47 -22.68 -7.57
CA VAL A 202 11.54 -21.95 -8.85
C VAL A 202 12.05 -22.79 -10.01
N LYS A 203 12.26 -24.09 -9.82
CA LYS A 203 12.47 -25.00 -10.94
C LYS A 203 11.19 -25.12 -11.75
N LYS A 204 11.26 -24.91 -13.07
CA LYS A 204 10.11 -24.99 -13.97
C LYS A 204 9.27 -26.26 -13.72
N GLY A 205 7.96 -26.10 -13.61
CA GLY A 205 7.02 -27.19 -13.37
C GLY A 205 6.90 -27.66 -11.91
N ASN A 206 7.70 -27.14 -10.97
CA ASN A 206 7.66 -27.57 -9.57
C ASN A 206 6.59 -26.83 -8.76
N ALA A 207 6.53 -25.51 -8.82
CA ALA A 207 5.52 -24.73 -8.10
C ALA A 207 4.08 -25.08 -8.51
N GLU A 208 3.88 -25.55 -9.74
CA GLU A 208 2.60 -26.01 -10.26
C GLU A 208 2.06 -27.26 -9.52
N LYS A 209 2.93 -28.02 -8.89
CA LYS A 209 2.58 -29.23 -8.13
C LYS A 209 2.11 -28.89 -6.71
N VAL A 210 2.39 -27.70 -6.23
CA VAL A 210 2.04 -27.27 -4.86
C VAL A 210 0.68 -26.59 -4.89
N LYS A 211 -0.30 -27.20 -4.21
CA LYS A 211 -1.69 -26.77 -4.17
C LYS A 211 -2.20 -26.77 -2.74
N HIS A 212 -3.05 -25.81 -2.40
CA HIS A 212 -3.75 -25.76 -1.13
C HIS A 212 -5.21 -25.30 -1.36
N PRO A 213 -6.20 -25.87 -0.66
CA PRO A 213 -7.62 -25.53 -0.88
C PRO A 213 -7.97 -24.06 -0.65
N ALA A 214 -7.27 -23.39 0.26
CA ALA A 214 -7.53 -22.00 0.64
C ALA A 214 -6.72 -20.96 -0.15
N PHE A 215 -5.81 -21.39 -1.04
CA PHE A 215 -4.92 -20.48 -1.76
C PHE A 215 -4.86 -20.83 -3.23
N ASP A 216 -4.58 -19.87 -4.07
CA ASP A 216 -4.22 -20.12 -5.46
C ASP A 216 -3.00 -21.05 -5.53
N ARG A 217 -2.90 -21.78 -6.66
CA ARG A 217 -1.74 -22.64 -6.93
C ARG A 217 -0.44 -21.82 -6.80
N LEU A 218 0.59 -22.41 -6.17
CA LEU A 218 1.81 -21.69 -5.79
C LEU A 218 2.50 -20.96 -6.95
N ASP A 219 2.48 -21.53 -8.16
CA ASP A 219 3.06 -20.89 -9.35
C ASP A 219 2.36 -19.59 -9.72
N LYS A 220 1.04 -19.51 -9.57
CA LYS A 220 0.27 -18.29 -9.83
C LYS A 220 0.63 -17.20 -8.83
N LEU A 221 0.65 -17.53 -7.53
CA LEU A 221 1.03 -16.61 -6.48
C LEU A 221 2.47 -16.12 -6.65
N MET A 222 3.40 -17.02 -7.00
CA MET A 222 4.79 -16.68 -7.30
C MET A 222 4.91 -15.71 -8.47
N THR A 223 4.21 -16.00 -9.58
CA THR A 223 4.20 -15.14 -10.77
C THR A 223 3.69 -13.74 -10.43
N GLU A 224 2.59 -13.64 -9.71
CA GLU A 224 2.03 -12.36 -9.27
C GLU A 224 3.03 -11.55 -8.44
N VAL A 225 3.74 -12.19 -7.50
CA VAL A 225 4.74 -11.53 -6.65
C VAL A 225 5.93 -11.03 -7.47
N ILE A 226 6.38 -11.80 -8.47
CA ILE A 226 7.44 -11.38 -9.39
C ILE A 226 6.98 -10.20 -10.25
N GLU A 227 5.78 -10.27 -10.82
CA GLU A 227 5.20 -9.21 -11.66
C GLU A 227 4.96 -7.90 -10.87
N LYS A 228 4.65 -8.00 -9.58
CA LYS A 228 4.57 -6.85 -8.66
C LYS A 228 5.94 -6.27 -8.28
N GLY A 229 7.03 -6.81 -8.79
CA GLY A 229 8.37 -6.23 -8.67
C GLY A 229 9.28 -6.86 -7.60
N ALA A 230 8.91 -7.99 -7.02
CA ALA A 230 9.84 -8.72 -6.16
C ALA A 230 11.05 -9.22 -6.95
N LYS A 231 12.24 -9.03 -6.39
CA LYS A 231 13.48 -9.62 -6.91
C LYS A 231 13.63 -11.03 -6.34
N VAL A 232 13.87 -12.01 -7.19
CA VAL A 232 14.04 -13.40 -6.76
C VAL A 232 15.42 -13.91 -7.16
N TYR A 233 16.24 -14.13 -6.15
CA TYR A 233 17.57 -14.72 -6.30
C TYR A 233 17.56 -16.19 -5.89
N VAL A 234 18.36 -16.97 -6.60
CA VAL A 234 18.52 -18.42 -6.42
C VAL A 234 19.99 -18.67 -6.11
N CYS A 235 20.26 -19.27 -4.96
CA CYS A 235 21.64 -19.60 -4.57
C CYS A 235 22.29 -20.50 -5.62
N GLU A 236 23.35 -19.98 -6.26
CA GLU A 236 24.08 -20.66 -7.32
C GLU A 236 24.61 -22.02 -6.86
N LEU A 237 25.26 -22.06 -5.69
CA LEU A 237 25.78 -23.32 -5.12
C LEU A 237 24.67 -24.33 -4.86
N SER A 238 23.53 -23.90 -4.34
CA SER A 238 22.38 -24.79 -4.06
C SER A 238 21.73 -25.32 -5.35
N ALA A 239 21.71 -24.49 -6.40
CA ALA A 239 21.25 -24.91 -7.73
C ALA A 239 22.21 -25.93 -8.35
N GLU A 240 23.52 -25.67 -8.27
CA GLU A 240 24.57 -26.56 -8.78
C GLU A 240 24.51 -27.95 -8.13
N PHE A 241 24.36 -28.03 -6.81
CA PHE A 241 24.17 -29.30 -6.09
C PHE A 241 22.98 -30.13 -6.60
N ARG A 242 22.02 -29.49 -7.26
CA ARG A 242 20.82 -30.12 -7.82
C ARG A 242 20.85 -30.23 -9.32
N GLY A 243 21.99 -29.94 -9.93
CA GLY A 243 22.17 -29.96 -11.39
C GLY A 243 21.25 -28.96 -12.11
N MET A 244 20.85 -27.87 -11.44
CA MET A 244 19.99 -26.84 -12.00
C MET A 244 20.83 -25.69 -12.57
N LYS A 245 20.44 -25.21 -13.74
CA LYS A 245 21.04 -24.06 -14.42
C LYS A 245 20.01 -22.94 -14.53
N GLN A 246 20.43 -21.74 -14.98
CA GLN A 246 19.52 -20.62 -15.19
C GLN A 246 18.34 -20.95 -16.13
N GLU A 247 18.57 -21.76 -17.14
CA GLU A 247 17.56 -22.19 -18.09
C GLU A 247 16.45 -23.08 -17.49
N ASP A 248 16.72 -23.74 -16.36
CA ASP A 248 15.77 -24.57 -15.63
C ASP A 248 14.84 -23.77 -14.72
N LEU A 249 15.17 -22.48 -14.50
CA LEU A 249 14.46 -21.62 -13.58
C LEU A 249 13.30 -20.91 -14.26
N VAL A 250 12.26 -20.58 -13.49
CA VAL A 250 11.15 -19.74 -13.94
C VAL A 250 11.64 -18.34 -14.32
N ASN A 251 10.95 -17.70 -15.24
CA ASN A 251 11.29 -16.34 -15.66
C ASN A 251 11.17 -15.37 -14.49
N GLY A 252 12.02 -14.32 -14.47
CA GLY A 252 12.06 -13.32 -13.40
C GLY A 252 12.88 -13.74 -12.18
N THR A 253 13.60 -14.88 -12.26
CA THR A 253 14.55 -15.33 -11.23
C THR A 253 15.98 -15.34 -11.77
N SER A 254 16.96 -15.14 -10.90
CA SER A 254 18.38 -15.07 -11.28
C SER A 254 19.24 -15.85 -10.30
N LEU A 255 20.24 -16.57 -10.83
CA LEU A 255 21.28 -17.15 -10.01
C LEU A 255 22.08 -16.04 -9.31
N ALA A 256 22.45 -16.26 -8.05
CA ALA A 256 23.25 -15.34 -7.26
C ALA A 256 24.14 -16.10 -6.25
N GLY A 257 25.36 -15.64 -6.09
CA GLY A 257 26.32 -16.22 -5.18
C GLY A 257 26.21 -15.68 -3.74
N ALA A 258 27.01 -16.25 -2.85
CA ALA A 258 27.08 -15.89 -1.44
C ALA A 258 27.37 -14.40 -1.20
N ALA A 259 28.19 -13.77 -2.05
CA ALA A 259 28.51 -12.35 -1.92
C ALA A 259 27.24 -11.47 -2.04
N THR A 260 26.34 -11.77 -2.98
CA THR A 260 25.06 -11.08 -3.11
C THR A 260 24.21 -11.25 -1.86
N TYR A 261 24.10 -12.46 -1.33
CA TYR A 261 23.32 -12.73 -0.12
C TYR A 261 23.86 -11.97 1.10
N ILE A 262 25.19 -12.00 1.30
CA ILE A 262 25.85 -11.27 2.41
C ILE A 262 25.64 -9.75 2.26
N THR A 263 25.71 -9.21 1.05
CA THR A 263 25.44 -7.79 0.78
C THR A 263 24.03 -7.41 1.17
N LEU A 264 23.03 -8.24 0.83
CA LEU A 264 21.63 -8.02 1.21
C LEU A 264 21.44 -8.08 2.74
N LEU A 265 22.07 -9.03 3.42
CA LEU A 265 22.03 -9.15 4.88
C LEU A 265 22.69 -7.96 5.60
N SER A 266 23.71 -7.37 4.98
CA SER A 266 24.48 -6.27 5.56
C SER A 266 23.86 -4.88 5.29
N ASP A 267 22.88 -4.77 4.39
CA ASP A 267 22.17 -3.52 4.13
C ASP A 267 21.18 -3.26 5.27
N PRO A 268 21.39 -2.19 6.09
CA PRO A 268 20.53 -1.91 7.25
C PRO A 268 19.09 -1.56 6.88
N LYS A 269 18.82 -1.30 5.61
CA LYS A 269 17.46 -1.01 5.12
C LYS A 269 16.57 -2.25 5.03
N TYR A 270 17.15 -3.45 5.08
CA TYR A 270 16.40 -4.69 5.06
C TYR A 270 15.91 -5.11 6.45
N ALA A 271 14.63 -5.46 6.54
CA ALA A 271 14.13 -6.38 7.53
C ALA A 271 14.26 -7.80 6.97
N VAL A 272 14.73 -8.75 7.75
CA VAL A 272 14.97 -10.13 7.28
C VAL A 272 13.92 -11.06 7.87
N VAL A 273 13.27 -11.83 7.01
CA VAL A 273 12.36 -12.92 7.37
C VAL A 273 12.95 -14.22 6.85
N ASN A 274 12.94 -15.29 7.65
CA ASN A 274 13.48 -16.60 7.29
C ASN A 274 12.41 -17.69 7.43
N PHE A 275 12.21 -18.51 6.39
CA PHE A 275 11.29 -19.65 6.36
C PHE A 275 11.99 -20.98 6.11
#